data_c3502407d93db84e71ad3dcfba2590aa
#
_entry.id   c3502407d93db84e71ad3dcfba2590aa
#
_cell.length_a   1.000
_cell.length_b   1.000
_cell.length_c   1.000
_cell.angle_alpha   90.00
_cell.angle_beta   90.00
_cell.angle_gamma   90.00
#
_symmetry.space_group_name_H-M   'P 1'
#
loop_
_entity.id
_entity.type
_entity.pdbx_description
1 polymer ?
#
loop_
_entity_poly.entity_id
_entity_poly.type
_entity_poly.pdbx_seq_one_letter_code
_entity_poly.pdbx_strand_id
1 'polypeptide(L)'
;MNTPGYWQQAARELAERDAVLRRLVDIFHGLALGSRGDAFSTLARSIVGQQISVKAAQSVWERLAGRLGTVTPASVSSTRKRTLRGCGLSGQKALYIKDLALRFRDGTLDVAGWLALDDEVLIAELMQVKGIGRWTAEMFLMFYLARPDVLPLGDLGLRRAMQLHYNRGRALSLPRMQKIGAAWAPWRSVATWYLWRSLDPIPVEY
;
A
#
# COMPACT_ATOMS: atom_id res chain seq x y z
N MET A 1 -9.44 4.40 -12.92
CA MET A 1 -8.39 3.54 -12.35
C MET A 1 -7.81 2.71 -13.47
N ASN A 2 -6.49 2.69 -13.62
CA ASN A 2 -5.86 1.80 -14.61
C ASN A 2 -5.55 0.46 -13.94
N THR A 3 -6.20 -0.60 -14.40
CA THR A 3 -5.83 -1.98 -14.05
C THR A 3 -4.45 -2.28 -14.65
N PRO A 4 -3.50 -2.85 -13.87
CA PRO A 4 -2.21 -3.23 -14.42
C PRO A 4 -2.37 -4.24 -15.58
N GLY A 5 -1.61 -4.04 -16.68
CA GLY A 5 -1.75 -4.87 -17.89
C GLY A 5 -1.51 -6.36 -17.67
N TYR A 6 -0.73 -6.72 -16.65
CA TYR A 6 -0.45 -8.11 -16.29
C TYR A 6 -1.59 -8.80 -15.50
N TRP A 7 -2.60 -8.07 -15.03
CA TRP A 7 -3.58 -8.56 -14.03
C TRP A 7 -4.31 -9.82 -14.46
N GLN A 8 -4.83 -9.82 -15.70
CA GLN A 8 -5.61 -10.96 -16.23
C GLN A 8 -4.74 -12.22 -16.41
N GLN A 9 -3.49 -12.03 -16.83
CA GLN A 9 -2.54 -13.14 -16.92
C GLN A 9 -2.25 -13.70 -15.53
N ALA A 10 -1.92 -12.84 -14.59
CA ALA A 10 -1.61 -13.21 -13.21
C ALA A 10 -2.77 -13.98 -12.55
N ALA A 11 -4.01 -13.50 -12.72
CA ALA A 11 -5.20 -14.16 -12.18
C ALA A 11 -5.38 -15.58 -12.75
N ARG A 12 -5.20 -15.76 -14.06
CA ARG A 12 -5.28 -17.09 -14.70
C ARG A 12 -4.20 -18.03 -14.17
N GLU A 13 -2.93 -17.60 -14.19
CA GLU A 13 -1.82 -18.43 -13.73
C GLU A 13 -1.92 -18.82 -12.26
N LEU A 14 -2.39 -17.92 -11.40
CA LEU A 14 -2.66 -18.21 -9.99
C LEU A 14 -3.81 -19.22 -9.83
N ALA A 15 -4.88 -19.07 -10.60
CA ALA A 15 -6.01 -19.99 -10.57
C ALA A 15 -5.64 -21.41 -11.05
N GLU A 16 -4.69 -21.56 -11.96
CA GLU A 16 -4.17 -22.85 -12.42
C GLU A 16 -3.34 -23.55 -11.33
N ARG A 17 -2.56 -22.80 -10.56
CA ARG A 17 -1.59 -23.34 -9.58
C ARG A 17 -2.17 -23.55 -8.18
N ASP A 18 -3.23 -22.82 -7.82
CA ASP A 18 -3.74 -22.77 -6.44
C ASP A 18 -5.28 -22.82 -6.41
N ALA A 19 -5.83 -23.88 -5.83
CA ALA A 19 -7.26 -24.10 -5.76
C ALA A 19 -8.02 -23.04 -4.91
N VAL A 20 -7.35 -22.44 -3.91
CA VAL A 20 -7.92 -21.34 -3.12
C VAL A 20 -8.03 -20.10 -3.98
N LEU A 21 -6.95 -19.73 -4.69
CA LEU A 21 -6.94 -18.57 -5.56
C LEU A 21 -7.86 -18.73 -6.76
N ARG A 22 -7.98 -19.94 -7.34
CA ARG A 22 -8.99 -20.24 -8.39
C ARG A 22 -10.39 -19.81 -7.95
N ARG A 23 -10.81 -20.27 -6.78
CA ARG A 23 -12.13 -19.95 -6.23
C ARG A 23 -12.29 -18.44 -5.99
N LEU A 24 -11.26 -17.75 -5.50
CA LEU A 24 -11.32 -16.31 -5.25
C LEU A 24 -11.33 -15.51 -6.56
N VAL A 25 -10.57 -15.92 -7.56
CA VAL A 25 -10.58 -15.30 -8.90
C VAL A 25 -11.98 -15.44 -9.54
N ASP A 26 -12.62 -16.60 -9.40
CA ASP A 26 -13.98 -16.82 -9.91
C ASP A 26 -15.01 -15.90 -9.19
N ILE A 27 -14.93 -15.80 -7.85
CA ILE A 27 -15.84 -14.97 -7.04
C ILE A 27 -15.67 -13.47 -7.36
N PHE A 28 -14.43 -13.00 -7.52
CA PHE A 28 -14.12 -11.59 -7.74
C PHE A 28 -13.78 -11.27 -9.19
N HIS A 29 -14.32 -12.06 -10.13
CA HIS A 29 -14.09 -11.86 -11.55
C HIS A 29 -14.39 -10.43 -12.00
N GLY A 30 -13.52 -9.87 -12.84
CA GLY A 30 -13.67 -8.50 -13.36
C GLY A 30 -13.23 -7.39 -12.41
N LEU A 31 -12.90 -7.71 -11.16
CA LEU A 31 -12.30 -6.76 -10.22
C LEU A 31 -10.78 -6.84 -10.26
N ALA A 32 -10.15 -5.71 -10.01
CA ALA A 32 -8.69 -5.59 -10.01
C ALA A 32 -8.20 -4.47 -9.09
N LEU A 33 -6.92 -4.53 -8.74
CA LEU A 33 -6.22 -3.42 -8.12
C LEU A 33 -6.18 -2.23 -9.08
N GLY A 34 -6.52 -1.04 -8.60
CA GLY A 34 -6.34 0.22 -9.34
C GLY A 34 -5.25 1.07 -8.71
N SER A 35 -4.36 1.62 -9.53
CA SER A 35 -3.40 2.66 -9.11
C SER A 35 -4.05 4.04 -9.19
N ARG A 36 -3.77 4.91 -8.22
CA ARG A 36 -4.28 6.29 -8.17
C ARG A 36 -3.24 7.29 -7.66
N GLY A 37 -3.35 8.52 -8.16
CA GLY A 37 -2.64 9.67 -7.63
C GLY A 37 -1.19 9.77 -8.06
N ASP A 38 -0.46 10.60 -7.34
CA ASP A 38 0.97 10.78 -7.47
C ASP A 38 1.72 10.17 -6.28
N ALA A 39 3.03 10.00 -6.42
CA ALA A 39 3.87 9.35 -5.43
C ALA A 39 3.82 10.04 -4.05
N PHE A 40 3.91 11.37 -4.05
CA PHE A 40 3.89 12.14 -2.80
C PHE A 40 2.55 12.01 -2.09
N SER A 41 1.44 12.23 -2.80
CA SER A 41 0.10 12.14 -2.22
C SER A 41 -0.21 10.75 -1.68
N THR A 42 0.23 9.69 -2.37
CA THR A 42 0.04 8.31 -1.93
C THR A 42 0.78 8.04 -0.61
N LEU A 43 2.06 8.40 -0.51
CA LEU A 43 2.82 8.25 0.74
C LEU A 43 2.29 9.16 1.86
N ALA A 44 1.92 10.39 1.53
CA ALA A 44 1.37 11.33 2.50
C ALA A 44 0.03 10.85 3.07
N ARG A 45 -0.87 10.32 2.22
CA ARG A 45 -2.13 9.69 2.66
C ARG A 45 -1.89 8.49 3.56
N SER A 46 -0.90 7.66 3.24
CA SER A 46 -0.51 6.54 4.09
C SER A 46 -0.09 7.01 5.49
N ILE A 47 0.74 8.06 5.60
CA ILE A 47 1.13 8.65 6.88
C ILE A 47 -0.10 9.21 7.64
N VAL A 48 -0.98 9.93 6.95
CA VAL A 48 -2.21 10.48 7.54
C VAL A 48 -3.10 9.36 8.08
N GLY A 49 -3.25 8.26 7.35
CA GLY A 49 -4.12 7.14 7.67
C GLY A 49 -3.64 6.23 8.81
N GLN A 50 -2.35 6.30 9.20
CA GLN A 50 -1.81 5.43 10.25
C GLN A 50 -2.64 5.51 11.55
N GLN A 51 -3.02 4.35 12.11
CA GLN A 51 -3.70 4.20 13.40
C GLN A 51 -5.03 4.95 13.54
N ILE A 52 -5.70 5.28 12.46
CA ILE A 52 -7.05 5.87 12.47
C ILE A 52 -7.93 5.18 11.41
N SER A 53 -9.25 5.36 11.52
CA SER A 53 -10.18 4.81 10.54
C SER A 53 -10.06 5.51 9.17
N VAL A 54 -10.44 4.81 8.10
CA VAL A 54 -10.46 5.36 6.72
C VAL A 54 -11.26 6.67 6.67
N LYS A 55 -12.43 6.72 7.31
CA LYS A 55 -13.26 7.93 7.38
C LYS A 55 -12.55 9.09 8.08
N ALA A 56 -11.84 8.82 9.18
CA ALA A 56 -11.08 9.85 9.88
C ALA A 56 -9.87 10.33 9.05
N ALA A 57 -9.17 9.41 8.37
CA ALA A 57 -8.07 9.75 7.46
C ALA A 57 -8.54 10.65 6.31
N GLN A 58 -9.66 10.32 5.70
CA GLN A 58 -10.26 11.13 4.63
C GLN A 58 -10.61 12.53 5.13
N SER A 59 -11.24 12.66 6.30
CA SER A 59 -11.57 13.96 6.89
C SER A 59 -10.33 14.82 7.21
N VAL A 60 -9.22 14.20 7.64
CA VAL A 60 -7.95 14.91 7.85
C VAL A 60 -7.38 15.37 6.53
N TRP A 61 -7.40 14.51 5.50
CA TRP A 61 -6.90 14.85 4.17
C TRP A 61 -7.68 16.01 3.53
N GLU A 62 -9.00 16.00 3.63
CA GLU A 62 -9.86 17.08 3.12
C GLU A 62 -9.55 18.43 3.80
N ARG A 63 -9.33 18.42 5.13
CA ARG A 63 -8.91 19.63 5.86
C ARG A 63 -7.52 20.12 5.43
N LEU A 64 -6.59 19.20 5.15
CA LEU A 64 -5.28 19.56 4.60
C LEU A 64 -5.44 20.18 3.20
N ALA A 65 -6.21 19.55 2.32
CA ALA A 65 -6.46 20.07 0.97
C ALA A 65 -7.16 21.44 1.00
N GLY A 66 -8.19 21.58 1.84
CA GLY A 66 -8.89 22.86 2.01
C GLY A 66 -7.98 23.98 2.56
N ARG A 67 -6.98 23.63 3.41
CA ARG A 67 -6.05 24.61 3.98
C ARG A 67 -4.88 24.96 3.07
N LEU A 68 -4.41 24.01 2.26
CA LEU A 68 -3.21 24.15 1.42
C LEU A 68 -3.54 24.43 -0.06
N GLY A 69 -4.81 24.30 -0.47
CA GLY A 69 -5.24 24.19 -1.85
C GLY A 69 -4.89 22.81 -2.40
N THR A 70 -3.69 22.66 -2.93
CA THR A 70 -3.17 21.35 -3.36
C THR A 70 -2.14 20.84 -2.39
N VAL A 71 -2.25 19.57 -1.96
CA VAL A 71 -1.30 18.92 -1.06
C VAL A 71 -0.11 18.43 -1.88
N THR A 72 0.94 19.25 -1.94
CA THR A 72 2.17 19.00 -2.70
C THR A 72 3.39 19.07 -1.78
N PRO A 73 4.56 18.55 -2.20
CA PRO A 73 5.81 18.73 -1.46
C PRO A 73 6.08 20.20 -1.12
N ALA A 74 5.84 21.13 -2.06
CA ALA A 74 6.05 22.55 -1.86
C ALA A 74 5.09 23.15 -0.82
N SER A 75 3.78 22.87 -0.93
CA SER A 75 2.77 23.42 -0.01
C SER A 75 2.95 22.87 1.42
N VAL A 76 3.26 21.59 1.56
CA VAL A 76 3.48 20.96 2.88
C VAL A 76 4.77 21.46 3.53
N SER A 77 5.88 21.51 2.79
CA SER A 77 7.18 21.93 3.36
C SER A 77 7.20 23.40 3.79
N SER A 78 6.49 24.30 3.08
CA SER A 78 6.38 25.71 3.44
C SER A 78 5.41 25.97 4.60
N THR A 79 4.48 25.06 4.88
CA THR A 79 3.47 25.23 5.92
C THR A 79 4.02 24.99 7.31
N ARG A 80 3.66 25.85 8.26
CA ARG A 80 4.05 25.72 9.66
C ARG A 80 3.45 24.45 10.29
N LYS A 81 4.23 23.75 11.12
CA LYS A 81 3.79 22.55 11.85
C LYS A 81 2.47 22.77 12.63
N ARG A 82 2.28 23.94 13.25
CA ARG A 82 1.05 24.30 13.97
C ARG A 82 -0.18 24.26 13.04
N THR A 83 -0.04 24.74 11.81
CA THR A 83 -1.11 24.72 10.81
C THR A 83 -1.48 23.29 10.39
N LEU A 84 -0.47 22.44 10.13
CA LEU A 84 -0.68 21.01 9.81
C LEU A 84 -1.41 20.28 10.96
N ARG A 85 -1.04 20.56 12.22
CA ARG A 85 -1.74 20.04 13.39
C ARG A 85 -3.18 20.52 13.48
N GLY A 86 -3.44 21.78 13.13
CA GLY A 86 -4.80 22.34 13.06
C GLY A 86 -5.71 21.64 12.05
N CYS A 87 -5.15 20.94 11.06
CA CYS A 87 -5.91 20.08 10.13
C CYS A 87 -6.22 18.68 10.72
N GLY A 88 -5.79 18.38 11.94
CA GLY A 88 -6.05 17.11 12.63
C GLY A 88 -4.88 16.12 12.61
N LEU A 89 -3.68 16.52 12.18
CA LEU A 89 -2.49 15.70 12.30
C LEU A 89 -1.96 15.70 13.74
N SER A 90 -1.53 14.54 14.24
CA SER A 90 -0.73 14.46 15.46
C SER A 90 0.58 15.22 15.27
N GLY A 91 1.23 15.60 16.39
CA GLY A 91 2.53 16.24 16.34
C GLY A 91 3.58 15.43 15.58
N GLN A 92 3.51 14.12 15.69
CA GLN A 92 4.42 13.18 15.04
C GLN A 92 4.11 13.05 13.53
N LYS A 93 2.86 12.88 13.13
CA LYS A 93 2.46 12.85 11.71
C LYS A 93 2.78 14.15 10.99
N ALA A 94 2.61 15.31 11.66
CA ALA A 94 3.01 16.60 11.09
C ALA A 94 4.53 16.69 10.84
N LEU A 95 5.38 16.02 11.66
CA LEU A 95 6.81 15.91 11.39
C LEU A 95 7.10 14.96 10.22
N TYR A 96 6.42 13.83 10.16
CA TYR A 96 6.61 12.81 9.12
C TYR A 96 6.24 13.34 7.73
N ILE A 97 5.08 14.00 7.61
CA ILE A 97 4.67 14.57 6.31
C ILE A 97 5.60 15.71 5.86
N LYS A 98 6.18 16.46 6.80
CA LYS A 98 7.19 17.47 6.46
C LYS A 98 8.53 16.86 6.06
N ASP A 99 8.98 15.80 6.72
CA ASP A 99 10.19 15.06 6.33
C ASP A 99 10.04 14.50 4.92
N LEU A 100 8.90 13.85 4.65
CA LEU A 100 8.54 13.37 3.31
C LEU A 100 8.60 14.50 2.27
N ALA A 101 7.93 15.62 2.56
CA ALA A 101 7.86 16.76 1.64
C ALA A 101 9.23 17.38 1.34
N LEU A 102 10.13 17.45 2.33
CA LEU A 102 11.48 17.95 2.14
C LEU A 102 12.29 17.03 1.22
N ARG A 103 12.25 15.70 1.44
CA ARG A 103 12.96 14.71 0.63
C ARG A 103 12.51 14.67 -0.82
N PHE A 104 11.23 14.92 -1.08
CA PHE A 104 10.74 15.11 -2.46
C PHE A 104 11.26 16.39 -3.10
N ARG A 105 11.42 17.46 -2.32
CA ARG A 105 11.89 18.76 -2.83
C ARG A 105 13.38 18.83 -3.08
N ASP A 106 14.17 18.19 -2.23
CA ASP A 106 15.63 18.19 -2.36
C ASP A 106 16.17 17.09 -3.28
N GLY A 107 15.26 16.25 -3.84
CA GLY A 107 15.60 15.18 -4.74
C GLY A 107 16.20 13.93 -4.07
N THR A 108 16.18 13.85 -2.73
CA THR A 108 16.60 12.65 -2.00
C THR A 108 15.75 11.43 -2.37
N LEU A 109 14.46 11.65 -2.74
CA LEU A 109 13.56 10.64 -3.27
C LEU A 109 13.41 10.87 -4.78
N ASP A 110 14.08 10.04 -5.58
CA ASP A 110 14.04 10.10 -7.06
C ASP A 110 12.95 9.18 -7.62
N VAL A 111 11.74 9.73 -7.75
CA VAL A 111 10.58 9.00 -8.28
C VAL A 111 10.82 8.45 -9.68
N ALA A 112 11.59 9.15 -10.52
CA ALA A 112 11.85 8.73 -11.90
C ALA A 112 12.71 7.46 -11.95
N GLY A 113 13.64 7.31 -11.00
CA GLY A 113 14.52 6.15 -10.88
C GLY A 113 13.84 4.91 -10.27
N TRP A 114 12.73 5.08 -9.53
CA TRP A 114 12.12 3.98 -8.76
C TRP A 114 11.66 2.78 -9.60
N LEU A 115 11.26 3.00 -10.85
CA LEU A 115 10.83 1.90 -11.73
C LEU A 115 11.96 0.93 -12.07
N ALA A 116 13.20 1.39 -12.05
CA ALA A 116 14.39 0.59 -12.34
C ALA A 116 14.98 -0.12 -11.11
N LEU A 117 14.54 0.26 -9.90
CA LEU A 117 15.07 -0.33 -8.66
C LEU A 117 14.40 -1.67 -8.35
N ASP A 118 15.19 -2.57 -7.74
CA ASP A 118 14.65 -3.76 -7.10
C ASP A 118 13.77 -3.39 -5.90
N ASP A 119 12.74 -4.19 -5.63
CA ASP A 119 11.75 -3.92 -4.58
C ASP A 119 12.39 -3.73 -3.20
N GLU A 120 13.36 -4.56 -2.81
CA GLU A 120 14.03 -4.45 -1.52
C GLU A 120 14.91 -3.19 -1.40
N VAL A 121 15.53 -2.77 -2.50
CA VAL A 121 16.29 -1.51 -2.54
C VAL A 121 15.35 -0.32 -2.35
N LEU A 122 14.24 -0.31 -3.06
CA LEU A 122 13.25 0.76 -2.93
C LEU A 122 12.58 0.77 -1.54
N ILE A 123 12.25 -0.40 -0.99
CA ILE A 123 11.73 -0.50 0.39
C ILE A 123 12.72 0.10 1.38
N ALA A 124 14.02 -0.22 1.26
CA ALA A 124 15.05 0.33 2.12
C ALA A 124 15.17 1.86 1.97
N GLU A 125 15.08 2.40 0.77
CA GLU A 125 15.07 3.84 0.50
C GLU A 125 13.86 4.53 1.15
N LEU A 126 12.65 4.01 0.92
CA LEU A 126 11.43 4.56 1.50
C LEU A 126 11.43 4.53 3.03
N MET A 127 12.01 3.50 3.63
CA MET A 127 12.13 3.37 5.09
C MET A 127 13.07 4.42 5.72
N GLN A 128 13.87 5.15 4.95
CA GLN A 128 14.64 6.30 5.45
C GLN A 128 13.75 7.51 5.76
N VAL A 129 12.51 7.53 5.25
CA VAL A 129 11.54 8.58 5.55
C VAL A 129 10.93 8.32 6.93
N LYS A 130 10.94 9.34 7.78
CA LYS A 130 10.35 9.22 9.12
C LYS A 130 8.88 8.83 9.05
N GLY A 131 8.52 7.76 9.73
CA GLY A 131 7.16 7.24 9.79
C GLY A 131 6.76 6.31 8.65
N ILE A 132 7.65 6.03 7.71
CA ILE A 132 7.45 4.97 6.71
C ILE A 132 8.17 3.71 7.19
N GLY A 133 7.39 2.70 7.56
CA GLY A 133 7.89 1.36 7.85
C GLY A 133 7.77 0.44 6.63
N ARG A 134 8.33 -0.77 6.74
CA ARG A 134 8.30 -1.78 5.67
C ARG A 134 6.89 -2.01 5.10
N TRP A 135 5.90 -2.21 5.96
CA TRP A 135 4.51 -2.41 5.51
C TRP A 135 3.99 -1.23 4.67
N THR A 136 4.26 0.01 5.06
CA THR A 136 3.86 1.20 4.28
C THR A 136 4.58 1.25 2.93
N ALA A 137 5.86 0.89 2.89
CA ALA A 137 6.63 0.80 1.66
C ALA A 137 6.08 -0.31 0.74
N GLU A 138 5.79 -1.51 1.26
CA GLU A 138 5.17 -2.61 0.51
C GLU A 138 3.80 -2.20 -0.07
N MET A 139 2.96 -1.48 0.69
CA MET A 139 1.69 -0.94 0.18
C MET A 139 1.92 0.06 -0.96
N PHE A 140 2.92 0.92 -0.85
CA PHE A 140 3.28 1.85 -1.92
C PHE A 140 3.72 1.12 -3.21
N LEU A 141 4.55 0.09 -3.09
CA LEU A 141 4.94 -0.74 -4.24
C LEU A 141 3.73 -1.37 -4.93
N MET A 142 2.78 -1.91 -4.15
CA MET A 142 1.58 -2.56 -4.68
C MET A 142 0.60 -1.55 -5.30
N PHE A 143 0.25 -0.49 -4.57
CA PHE A 143 -0.86 0.39 -4.94
C PHE A 143 -0.45 1.56 -5.85
N TYR A 144 0.79 2.04 -5.77
CA TYR A 144 1.27 3.12 -6.61
C TYR A 144 2.08 2.62 -7.80
N LEU A 145 3.13 1.81 -7.56
CA LEU A 145 3.99 1.29 -8.62
C LEU A 145 3.41 0.07 -9.33
N ALA A 146 2.31 -0.50 -8.82
CA ALA A 146 1.69 -1.70 -9.34
C ALA A 146 2.69 -2.87 -9.49
N ARG A 147 3.62 -3.02 -8.54
CA ARG A 147 4.58 -4.13 -8.55
C ARG A 147 3.85 -5.47 -8.42
N PRO A 148 4.09 -6.44 -9.30
CA PRO A 148 3.31 -7.68 -9.35
C PRO A 148 3.65 -8.67 -8.23
N ASP A 149 4.83 -8.56 -7.63
CA ASP A 149 5.41 -9.66 -6.83
C ASP A 149 5.82 -9.27 -5.41
N VAL A 150 5.02 -8.46 -4.73
CA VAL A 150 5.20 -8.08 -3.32
C VAL A 150 4.44 -9.02 -2.41
N LEU A 151 5.10 -9.52 -1.34
CA LEU A 151 4.49 -10.39 -0.32
C LEU A 151 4.53 -9.72 1.06
N PRO A 152 3.51 -8.95 1.46
CA PRO A 152 3.52 -8.18 2.69
C PRO A 152 3.13 -9.03 3.91
N LEU A 153 4.01 -9.95 4.35
CA LEU A 153 3.73 -10.84 5.49
C LEU A 153 3.61 -10.12 6.84
N GLY A 154 3.96 -8.84 6.92
CA GLY A 154 3.64 -7.97 8.06
C GLY A 154 2.18 -7.55 8.12
N ASP A 155 1.43 -7.70 7.02
CA ASP A 155 0.04 -7.31 6.93
C ASP A 155 -0.90 -8.27 7.68
N LEU A 156 -1.70 -7.73 8.59
CA LEU A 156 -2.62 -8.52 9.41
C LEU A 156 -3.78 -9.10 8.60
N GLY A 157 -4.25 -8.36 7.59
CA GLY A 157 -5.31 -8.81 6.69
C GLY A 157 -4.87 -10.01 5.87
N LEU A 158 -3.69 -9.92 5.22
CA LEU A 158 -3.11 -11.04 4.50
C LEU A 158 -2.93 -12.27 5.39
N ARG A 159 -2.34 -12.10 6.57
CA ARG A 159 -2.14 -13.20 7.52
C ARG A 159 -3.45 -13.87 7.93
N ARG A 160 -4.49 -13.08 8.22
CA ARG A 160 -5.83 -13.57 8.55
C ARG A 160 -6.46 -14.34 7.38
N ALA A 161 -6.36 -13.83 6.17
CA ALA A 161 -6.87 -14.50 4.97
C ALA A 161 -6.13 -15.82 4.72
N MET A 162 -4.80 -15.83 4.85
CA MET A 162 -4.02 -17.06 4.72
C MET A 162 -4.42 -18.11 5.77
N GLN A 163 -4.61 -17.71 7.02
CA GLN A 163 -5.09 -18.61 8.07
C GLN A 163 -6.46 -19.18 7.73
N LEU A 164 -7.39 -18.33 7.28
CA LEU A 164 -8.75 -18.74 6.92
C LEU A 164 -8.75 -19.78 5.79
N HIS A 165 -8.05 -19.49 4.71
CA HIS A 165 -8.14 -20.27 3.48
C HIS A 165 -7.19 -21.47 3.42
N TYR A 166 -6.02 -21.41 4.07
CA TYR A 166 -4.98 -22.44 4.01
C TYR A 166 -4.84 -23.27 5.29
N ASN A 167 -5.51 -22.87 6.39
CA ASN A 167 -5.43 -23.61 7.66
C ASN A 167 -6.74 -23.62 8.46
N ARG A 168 -7.89 -23.51 7.79
CA ARG A 168 -9.23 -23.54 8.42
C ARG A 168 -9.38 -22.56 9.59
N GLY A 169 -8.83 -21.36 9.46
CA GLY A 169 -8.84 -20.31 10.48
C GLY A 169 -7.84 -20.44 11.60
N ARG A 170 -7.05 -21.53 11.64
CA ARG A 170 -6.01 -21.75 12.67
C ARG A 170 -4.75 -20.95 12.35
N ALA A 171 -3.99 -20.62 13.39
CA ALA A 171 -2.72 -19.91 13.23
C ALA A 171 -1.76 -20.62 12.26
N LEU A 172 -1.07 -19.85 11.47
CA LEU A 172 0.02 -20.27 10.59
C LEU A 172 1.33 -19.66 11.08
N SER A 173 2.39 -20.45 11.11
CA SER A 173 3.73 -19.93 11.37
C SER A 173 4.25 -19.11 10.20
N LEU A 174 5.13 -18.16 10.45
CA LEU A 174 5.73 -17.32 9.41
C LEU A 174 6.43 -18.14 8.31
N PRO A 175 7.25 -19.17 8.61
CA PRO A 175 7.85 -20.04 7.59
C PRO A 175 6.79 -20.73 6.70
N ARG A 176 5.66 -21.15 7.30
CA ARG A 176 4.58 -21.77 6.53
C ARG A 176 3.90 -20.75 5.59
N MET A 177 3.68 -19.53 6.06
CA MET A 177 3.15 -18.45 5.22
C MET A 177 4.11 -18.11 4.07
N GLN A 178 5.41 -18.04 4.35
CA GLN A 178 6.44 -17.82 3.32
C GLN A 178 6.41 -18.92 2.26
N LYS A 179 6.30 -20.19 2.67
CA LYS A 179 6.22 -21.32 1.74
C LYS A 179 4.97 -21.26 0.86
N ILE A 180 3.81 -20.89 1.41
CA ILE A 180 2.57 -20.71 0.66
C ILE A 180 2.74 -19.53 -0.33
N GLY A 181 3.21 -18.39 0.15
CA GLY A 181 3.40 -17.19 -0.69
C GLY A 181 4.46 -17.36 -1.78
N ALA A 182 5.48 -18.21 -1.57
CA ALA A 182 6.49 -18.50 -2.59
C ALA A 182 5.88 -19.16 -3.84
N ALA A 183 4.83 -19.97 -3.67
CA ALA A 183 4.15 -20.62 -4.79
C ALA A 183 3.36 -19.63 -5.68
N TRP A 184 3.10 -18.42 -5.23
CA TRP A 184 2.38 -17.40 -5.97
C TRP A 184 3.29 -16.55 -6.88
N ALA A 185 4.62 -16.65 -6.73
CA ALA A 185 5.54 -15.89 -7.55
C ALA A 185 5.34 -16.20 -9.05
N PRO A 186 5.43 -15.20 -9.94
CA PRO A 186 5.78 -13.79 -9.72
C PRO A 186 4.56 -12.87 -9.47
N TRP A 187 3.44 -13.39 -8.97
CA TRP A 187 2.16 -12.70 -8.85
C TRP A 187 1.68 -12.52 -7.40
N ARG A 188 2.64 -12.40 -6.45
CA ARG A 188 2.32 -12.34 -5.02
C ARG A 188 1.44 -11.17 -4.61
N SER A 189 1.56 -10.01 -5.28
CA SER A 189 0.67 -8.87 -5.07
C SER A 189 -0.77 -9.15 -5.48
N VAL A 190 -0.96 -9.88 -6.60
CA VAL A 190 -2.28 -10.25 -7.11
C VAL A 190 -2.95 -11.27 -6.18
N ALA A 191 -2.20 -12.29 -5.75
CA ALA A 191 -2.67 -13.28 -4.77
C ALA A 191 -3.08 -12.60 -3.45
N THR A 192 -2.24 -11.68 -2.95
CA THR A 192 -2.53 -10.88 -1.75
C THR A 192 -3.83 -10.10 -1.89
N TRP A 193 -4.04 -9.45 -3.01
CA TRP A 193 -5.24 -8.68 -3.27
C TRP A 193 -6.50 -9.54 -3.26
N TYR A 194 -6.50 -10.71 -3.91
CA TYR A 194 -7.65 -11.63 -3.88
C TYR A 194 -7.93 -12.16 -2.47
N LEU A 195 -6.89 -12.41 -1.68
CA LEU A 195 -7.04 -12.81 -0.27
C LEU A 195 -7.65 -11.70 0.58
N TRP A 196 -7.25 -10.43 0.39
CA TRP A 196 -7.92 -9.31 1.06
C TRP A 196 -9.39 -9.18 0.69
N ARG A 197 -9.72 -9.35 -0.61
CA ARG A 197 -11.11 -9.32 -1.09
C ARG A 197 -11.99 -10.36 -0.38
N SER A 198 -11.45 -11.49 -0.01
CA SER A 198 -12.19 -12.54 0.70
C SER A 198 -12.57 -12.18 2.14
N LEU A 199 -11.89 -11.22 2.74
CA LEU A 199 -12.19 -10.73 4.09
C LEU A 199 -13.11 -9.52 4.09
N ASP A 200 -12.97 -8.67 3.09
CA ASP A 200 -13.76 -7.46 2.92
C ASP A 200 -14.07 -7.26 1.43
N PRO A 201 -15.32 -7.53 1.03
CA PRO A 201 -15.74 -7.37 -0.36
C PRO A 201 -15.78 -5.89 -0.81
N ILE A 202 -15.73 -4.92 0.11
CA ILE A 202 -15.64 -3.50 -0.22
C ILE A 202 -14.17 -3.13 -0.40
N PRO A 203 -13.77 -2.54 -1.56
CA PRO A 203 -12.40 -2.12 -1.79
C PRO A 203 -11.92 -1.13 -0.72
N VAL A 204 -10.86 -1.47 0.01
CA VAL A 204 -10.10 -0.46 0.76
C VAL A 204 -9.29 0.31 -0.27
N GLU A 205 -9.67 1.55 -0.51
CA GLU A 205 -8.94 2.49 -1.36
C GLU A 205 -7.87 3.19 -0.51
N TYR A 206 -6.61 2.98 -0.84
CA TYR A 206 -5.47 3.68 -0.22
C TYR A 206 -5.09 4.94 -1.01
#